data_b0cee1b46e39f2bdbea83ee8fdc1e828
#
_entry.id   b0cee1b46e39f2bdbea83ee8fdc1e828
#
_cell.length_a   1.000
_cell.length_b   1.000
_cell.length_c   1.000
_cell.angle_alpha   90.00
_cell.angle_beta   90.00
_cell.angle_gamma   90.00
#
_symmetry.space_group_name_H-M   'P 1'
#
loop_
_entity.id
_entity.type
_entity.pdbx_description
1 polymer ?
#
loop_
_entity_poly.entity_id
_entity_poly.type
_entity_poly.pdbx_seq_one_letter_code
_entity_poly.pdbx_strand_id
1 'polypeptide(L)'
;LFTGWEKRDGYLRADAEDSLRLKRLAAEAAEMIGDFEKPIYVDYDADLCAHSRNSLNGCSRCLDVCPAGAITAAGDTVAIDPAICGGCGYCGAVCPSGAAQTVVPAADMFGQQIATMLDHYLEAGGKTPRLLLADETHGAQVIEMMARFGSGLPADMLPMTMHSVGRVGHDLLVTAVAQGYEQVVVIINPAKTDETTHINAQIALARALMKGVGADDEARFLLIDEADPDKVAEQLRGARPKKSPKPAPFSPIGSPRGITRLAIRGLAGSQNVGDAAIPLPDGAPYGRVEIDTDNCTICLSCVSACPAGALQDNPDAPQLLFREDACLQCGICVSTCLLYTSDAADESSS
;
A
#
# COMPACT_ATOMS: atom_id res chain seq x y z
N LEU A 1 23.82 -30.06 -14.95
CA LEU A 1 24.20 -30.26 -13.53
C LEU A 1 23.87 -29.06 -12.61
N PHE A 2 23.17 -28.03 -13.08
CA PHE A 2 22.73 -26.85 -12.29
C PHE A 2 21.26 -26.48 -12.60
N THR A 3 20.37 -27.44 -12.45
CA THR A 3 18.94 -27.30 -12.78
C THR A 3 18.08 -26.65 -11.68
N GLY A 4 18.66 -26.00 -10.68
CA GLY A 4 17.93 -25.50 -9.50
C GLY A 4 18.24 -24.06 -9.12
N TRP A 5 18.77 -23.22 -10.02
CA TRP A 5 19.05 -21.84 -9.67
C TRP A 5 17.97 -20.93 -10.26
N GLU A 6 17.37 -20.12 -9.42
CA GLU A 6 16.41 -19.10 -9.82
C GLU A 6 16.96 -18.18 -10.92
N LYS A 7 16.09 -17.79 -11.85
CA LYS A 7 16.42 -16.76 -12.84
C LYS A 7 16.73 -15.46 -12.12
N ARG A 8 17.93 -14.95 -12.30
CA ARG A 8 18.31 -13.60 -11.85
C ARG A 8 18.43 -12.71 -13.07
N ASP A 9 17.95 -11.48 -12.99
CA ASP A 9 18.09 -10.50 -14.05
C ASP A 9 19.57 -10.28 -14.39
N GLY A 10 19.88 -10.22 -15.69
CA GLY A 10 21.25 -10.14 -16.18
C GLY A 10 22.02 -11.46 -16.19
N TYR A 11 21.40 -12.57 -15.74
CA TYR A 11 22.06 -13.89 -15.74
C TYR A 11 21.53 -14.75 -16.87
N LEU A 12 22.23 -14.72 -18.00
CA LEU A 12 21.84 -15.41 -19.23
C LEU A 12 22.35 -16.86 -19.24
N ARG A 13 21.46 -17.82 -19.56
CA ARG A 13 21.80 -19.26 -19.61
C ARG A 13 21.23 -19.93 -20.83
N ALA A 14 22.03 -20.76 -21.45
CA ALA A 14 21.61 -21.73 -22.47
C ALA A 14 22.34 -23.06 -22.29
N ASP A 15 21.76 -24.10 -22.84
CA ASP A 15 22.47 -25.34 -23.05
C ASP A 15 23.56 -25.11 -24.12
N ALA A 16 24.76 -25.66 -23.89
CA ALA A 16 25.86 -25.53 -24.80
C ALA A 16 25.58 -26.17 -26.19
N GLU A 17 24.67 -27.12 -26.26
CA GLU A 17 24.25 -27.79 -27.48
C GLU A 17 23.14 -27.02 -28.23
N ASP A 18 22.41 -26.09 -27.57
CA ASP A 18 21.42 -25.23 -28.23
C ASP A 18 22.03 -23.99 -28.86
N SER A 19 22.56 -24.17 -30.06
CA SER A 19 23.22 -23.10 -30.81
C SER A 19 22.33 -21.91 -31.17
N LEU A 20 21.01 -22.11 -31.30
CA LEU A 20 20.05 -21.05 -31.59
C LEU A 20 19.81 -20.18 -30.33
N ARG A 21 19.63 -20.82 -29.19
CA ARG A 21 19.49 -20.12 -27.92
C ARG A 21 20.76 -19.37 -27.54
N LEU A 22 21.94 -19.96 -27.76
CA LEU A 22 23.21 -19.28 -27.52
C LEU A 22 23.37 -18.02 -28.37
N LYS A 23 22.97 -18.05 -29.65
CA LYS A 23 23.00 -16.87 -30.54
C LYS A 23 22.04 -15.79 -30.07
N ARG A 24 20.82 -16.18 -29.62
CA ARG A 24 19.85 -15.23 -29.06
C ARG A 24 20.34 -14.59 -27.76
N LEU A 25 20.93 -15.37 -26.85
CA LEU A 25 21.52 -14.84 -25.63
C LEU A 25 22.72 -13.93 -25.89
N ALA A 26 23.51 -14.23 -26.89
CA ALA A 26 24.64 -13.35 -27.30
C ALA A 26 24.14 -12.01 -27.87
N ALA A 27 23.06 -12.03 -28.65
CA ALA A 27 22.40 -10.81 -29.11
C ALA A 27 21.80 -10.02 -27.97
N GLU A 28 21.07 -10.67 -27.06
CA GLU A 28 20.51 -10.07 -25.84
C GLU A 28 21.62 -9.46 -24.97
N ALA A 29 22.71 -10.17 -24.75
CA ALA A 29 23.87 -9.64 -24.02
C ALA A 29 24.52 -8.43 -24.70
N ALA A 30 24.56 -8.40 -26.04
CA ALA A 30 25.07 -7.26 -26.77
C ALA A 30 24.21 -6.01 -26.65
N GLU A 31 22.88 -6.19 -26.53
CA GLU A 31 21.93 -5.10 -26.26
C GLU A 31 22.05 -4.54 -24.83
N MET A 32 22.67 -5.26 -23.92
CA MET A 32 22.94 -4.80 -22.56
C MET A 32 24.19 -3.91 -22.43
N ILE A 33 24.90 -3.64 -23.52
CA ILE A 33 26.09 -2.77 -23.56
C ILE A 33 25.64 -1.37 -23.97
N GLY A 34 25.86 -0.39 -23.07
CA GLY A 34 25.52 1.01 -23.36
C GLY A 34 25.24 1.79 -22.10
N ASP A 35 24.86 3.04 -22.27
CA ASP A 35 24.33 3.88 -21.20
C ASP A 35 22.80 3.70 -21.16
N PHE A 36 22.29 3.28 -20.01
CA PHE A 36 20.86 3.06 -19.81
C PHE A 36 20.32 4.07 -18.80
N GLU A 37 19.29 4.80 -19.19
CA GLU A 37 18.54 5.64 -18.25
C GLU A 37 17.62 4.77 -17.42
N LYS A 38 17.80 4.81 -16.09
CA LYS A 38 16.89 4.15 -15.16
C LYS A 38 15.82 5.14 -14.70
N PRO A 39 14.53 4.81 -14.80
CA PRO A 39 13.47 5.67 -14.30
C PRO A 39 13.62 5.92 -12.81
N ILE A 40 13.33 7.14 -12.36
CA ILE A 40 13.08 7.42 -10.95
C ILE A 40 11.65 6.98 -10.66
N TYR A 41 11.50 5.94 -9.85
CA TYR A 41 10.21 5.33 -9.57
C TYR A 41 9.46 5.97 -8.40
N VAL A 42 10.16 6.66 -7.52
CA VAL A 42 9.62 7.23 -6.29
C VAL A 42 10.02 8.69 -6.18
N ASP A 43 9.04 9.56 -6.08
CA ASP A 43 9.22 10.93 -5.64
C ASP A 43 9.17 10.98 -4.10
N TYR A 44 10.07 11.78 -3.51
CA TYR A 44 10.23 11.84 -2.08
C TYR A 44 10.29 13.29 -1.60
N ASP A 45 9.28 13.68 -0.81
CA ASP A 45 9.21 14.96 -0.13
C ASP A 45 9.67 14.83 1.32
N ALA A 46 10.85 15.34 1.60
CA ALA A 46 11.46 15.27 2.92
C ALA A 46 10.69 16.08 3.98
N ASP A 47 9.99 17.15 3.59
CA ASP A 47 9.25 18.03 4.50
C ASP A 47 8.01 17.33 5.08
N LEU A 48 7.49 16.31 4.38
CA LEU A 48 6.37 15.48 4.82
C LEU A 48 6.83 14.27 5.64
N CYS A 49 8.13 13.98 5.69
CA CYS A 49 8.65 12.78 6.35
C CYS A 49 8.57 12.88 7.87
N ALA A 50 8.09 11.80 8.50
CA ALA A 50 8.02 11.68 9.96
C ALA A 50 9.00 10.60 10.48
N HIS A 51 10.13 10.39 9.81
CA HIS A 51 11.11 9.36 10.17
C HIS A 51 11.76 9.64 11.53
N SER A 52 12.24 10.85 11.74
CA SER A 52 12.87 11.26 12.97
C SER A 52 12.64 12.76 13.20
N ARG A 53 12.86 13.24 14.42
CA ARG A 53 12.93 14.64 14.74
C ARG A 53 13.85 14.85 15.93
N ASN A 54 14.87 15.70 15.79
CA ASN A 54 15.88 15.94 16.82
C ASN A 54 16.51 14.63 17.34
N SER A 55 16.83 13.71 16.44
CA SER A 55 17.39 12.37 16.76
C SER A 55 16.43 11.43 17.52
N LEU A 56 15.15 11.78 17.65
CA LEU A 56 14.12 10.89 18.19
C LEU A 56 13.50 10.08 17.04
N ASN A 57 13.64 8.77 17.11
CA ASN A 57 13.11 7.88 16.10
C ASN A 57 11.58 7.91 16.06
N GLY A 58 11.04 7.97 14.86
CA GLY A 58 9.62 7.97 14.59
C GLY A 58 9.24 6.88 13.58
N CYS A 59 8.71 7.26 12.42
CA CYS A 59 8.22 6.35 11.41
C CYS A 59 9.35 5.59 10.68
N SER A 60 9.27 4.26 10.64
CA SER A 60 10.21 3.38 9.90
C SER A 60 9.55 2.61 8.75
N ARG A 61 8.25 2.80 8.50
CA ARG A 61 7.45 1.93 7.61
C ARG A 61 8.05 1.67 6.23
N CYS A 62 8.58 2.70 5.57
CA CYS A 62 9.19 2.53 4.25
C CYS A 62 10.54 1.80 4.29
N LEU A 63 11.29 1.94 5.40
CA LEU A 63 12.53 1.18 5.64
C LEU A 63 12.21 -0.31 5.81
N ASP A 64 11.19 -0.61 6.60
CA ASP A 64 10.83 -1.98 7.00
C ASP A 64 10.29 -2.81 5.83
N VAL A 65 9.64 -2.17 4.84
CA VAL A 65 9.02 -2.88 3.70
C VAL A 65 9.85 -2.90 2.43
N CYS A 66 11.00 -2.22 2.37
CA CYS A 66 11.78 -2.15 1.14
C CYS A 66 12.55 -3.44 0.87
N PRO A 67 12.15 -4.31 -0.07
CA PRO A 67 12.80 -5.60 -0.29
C PRO A 67 14.19 -5.45 -0.91
N ALA A 68 14.44 -4.34 -1.61
CA ALA A 68 15.73 -4.05 -2.25
C ALA A 68 16.73 -3.38 -1.31
N GLY A 69 16.32 -2.94 -0.11
CA GLY A 69 17.17 -2.15 0.78
C GLY A 69 17.59 -0.79 0.20
N ALA A 70 16.78 -0.27 -0.73
CA ALA A 70 17.05 1.01 -1.40
C ALA A 70 16.80 2.24 -0.53
N ILE A 71 16.19 2.06 0.65
CA ILE A 71 15.81 3.14 1.57
C ILE A 71 16.66 3.03 2.82
N THR A 72 17.31 4.13 3.19
CA THR A 72 18.17 4.22 4.39
C THR A 72 17.84 5.45 5.22
N ALA A 73 18.07 5.40 6.52
CA ALA A 73 17.94 6.56 7.38
C ALA A 73 18.98 7.64 7.02
N ALA A 74 18.55 8.89 6.96
CA ALA A 74 19.39 10.05 6.63
C ALA A 74 19.09 11.23 7.58
N GLY A 75 19.51 11.10 8.83
CA GLY A 75 19.18 12.07 9.87
C GLY A 75 17.69 12.03 10.23
N ASP A 76 17.01 13.17 10.14
CA ASP A 76 15.59 13.26 10.47
C ASP A 76 14.66 12.76 9.32
N THR A 77 15.22 12.38 8.19
CA THR A 77 14.52 11.90 7.01
C THR A 77 15.07 10.56 6.53
N VAL A 78 14.59 10.05 5.40
CA VAL A 78 15.17 8.90 4.74
C VAL A 78 15.79 9.31 3.39
N ALA A 79 16.74 8.54 2.91
CA ALA A 79 17.27 8.64 1.55
C ALA A 79 16.84 7.43 0.75
N ILE A 80 16.46 7.65 -0.51
CA ILE A 80 16.08 6.59 -1.45
C ILE A 80 17.13 6.56 -2.57
N ASP A 81 17.84 5.43 -2.70
CA ASP A 81 18.81 5.23 -3.78
C ASP A 81 18.08 4.83 -5.07
N PRO A 82 18.04 5.71 -6.09
CA PRO A 82 17.35 5.40 -7.34
C PRO A 82 18.05 4.29 -8.14
N ALA A 83 19.34 4.06 -7.93
CA ALA A 83 20.06 2.99 -8.61
C ALA A 83 19.68 1.60 -8.07
N ILE A 84 19.33 1.49 -6.79
CA ILE A 84 18.91 0.25 -6.15
C ILE A 84 17.39 0.06 -6.27
N CYS A 85 16.60 1.15 -6.26
CA CYS A 85 15.15 1.11 -6.24
C CYS A 85 14.59 0.35 -7.46
N GLY A 86 13.84 -0.73 -7.24
CA GLY A 86 13.19 -1.54 -8.29
C GLY A 86 11.78 -1.07 -8.67
N GLY A 87 11.24 -0.01 -8.09
CA GLY A 87 9.92 0.52 -8.44
C GLY A 87 8.73 -0.32 -7.91
N CYS A 88 8.94 -1.21 -6.93
CA CYS A 88 7.89 -2.09 -6.42
C CYS A 88 6.70 -1.35 -5.76
N GLY A 89 6.90 -0.11 -5.29
CA GLY A 89 5.84 0.75 -4.76
C GLY A 89 5.43 0.51 -3.31
N TYR A 90 6.03 -0.43 -2.59
CA TYR A 90 5.69 -0.72 -1.19
C TYR A 90 5.79 0.51 -0.29
N CYS A 91 6.86 1.30 -0.45
CA CYS A 91 7.06 2.53 0.34
C CYS A 91 5.92 3.53 0.16
N GLY A 92 5.40 3.67 -1.07
CA GLY A 92 4.25 4.52 -1.35
C GLY A 92 2.94 3.99 -0.74
N ALA A 93 2.75 2.67 -0.70
CA ALA A 93 1.57 2.04 -0.12
C ALA A 93 1.50 2.19 1.41
N VAL A 94 2.65 2.23 2.10
CA VAL A 94 2.70 2.31 3.57
C VAL A 94 2.98 3.71 4.11
N CYS A 95 3.32 4.69 3.27
CA CYS A 95 3.66 6.03 3.71
C CYS A 95 2.40 6.82 4.15
N PRO A 96 2.21 7.09 5.46
CA PRO A 96 0.98 7.73 5.92
C PRO A 96 0.91 9.21 5.59
N SER A 97 2.06 9.87 5.45
CA SER A 97 2.14 11.29 5.11
C SER A 97 2.11 11.55 3.61
N GLY A 98 2.39 10.53 2.78
CA GLY A 98 2.60 10.70 1.35
C GLY A 98 3.96 11.29 0.99
N ALA A 99 4.94 11.27 1.93
CA ALA A 99 6.31 11.70 1.64
C ALA A 99 6.97 10.87 0.54
N ALA A 100 6.73 9.57 0.50
CA ALA A 100 7.17 8.69 -0.57
C ALA A 100 5.98 8.34 -1.47
N GLN A 101 6.05 8.67 -2.75
CA GLN A 101 5.01 8.40 -3.74
C GLN A 101 5.60 7.80 -5.01
N THR A 102 4.86 6.88 -5.63
CA THR A 102 5.24 6.35 -6.94
C THR A 102 4.95 7.38 -8.04
N VAL A 103 5.85 7.47 -9.02
CA VAL A 103 5.72 8.40 -10.16
C VAL A 103 5.54 7.69 -11.50
N VAL A 104 5.70 6.38 -11.54
CA VAL A 104 5.53 5.57 -12.76
C VAL A 104 4.62 4.37 -12.46
N PRO A 105 3.31 4.51 -12.71
CA PRO A 105 2.55 5.75 -12.90
C PRO A 105 2.41 6.54 -11.59
N ALA A 106 2.07 7.82 -11.70
CA ALA A 106 1.83 8.67 -10.54
C ALA A 106 0.66 8.13 -9.69
N ALA A 107 0.74 8.31 -8.38
CA ALA A 107 -0.21 7.69 -7.43
C ALA A 107 -1.67 8.12 -7.65
N ASP A 108 -1.92 9.38 -8.06
CA ASP A 108 -3.24 9.91 -8.37
C ASP A 108 -3.84 9.33 -9.65
N MET A 109 -2.99 8.91 -10.61
CA MET A 109 -3.46 8.29 -11.85
C MET A 109 -4.19 6.97 -11.61
N PHE A 110 -3.78 6.16 -10.62
CA PHE A 110 -4.48 4.91 -10.30
C PHE A 110 -5.93 5.15 -9.93
N GLY A 111 -6.19 6.13 -9.07
CA GLY A 111 -7.55 6.46 -8.67
C GLY A 111 -8.42 6.94 -9.84
N GLN A 112 -7.84 7.75 -10.74
CA GLN A 112 -8.53 8.23 -11.94
C GLN A 112 -8.79 7.09 -12.94
N GLN A 113 -7.81 6.19 -13.13
CA GLN A 113 -7.97 5.05 -14.04
C GLN A 113 -9.09 4.12 -13.59
N ILE A 114 -9.14 3.72 -12.30
CA ILE A 114 -10.20 2.84 -11.81
C ILE A 114 -11.57 3.51 -11.90
N ALA A 115 -11.68 4.82 -11.63
CA ALA A 115 -12.93 5.55 -11.80
C ALA A 115 -13.39 5.59 -13.26
N THR A 116 -12.49 5.93 -14.20
CA THR A 116 -12.79 5.97 -15.64
C THR A 116 -13.19 4.59 -16.19
N MET A 117 -12.47 3.53 -15.79
CA MET A 117 -12.83 2.16 -16.18
C MET A 117 -14.22 1.77 -15.70
N LEU A 118 -14.56 2.15 -14.47
CA LEU A 118 -15.86 1.88 -13.88
C LEU A 118 -16.97 2.62 -14.62
N ASP A 119 -16.80 3.91 -14.90
CA ASP A 119 -17.78 4.74 -15.60
C ASP A 119 -18.11 4.15 -16.97
N HIS A 120 -17.09 3.84 -17.77
CA HIS A 120 -17.31 3.22 -19.09
C HIS A 120 -17.95 1.83 -19.01
N TYR A 121 -17.61 1.03 -18.01
CA TYR A 121 -18.24 -0.27 -17.81
C TYR A 121 -19.73 -0.12 -17.48
N LEU A 122 -20.10 0.82 -16.63
CA LEU A 122 -21.50 1.08 -16.27
C LEU A 122 -22.27 1.69 -17.44
N GLU A 123 -21.68 2.63 -18.18
CA GLU A 123 -22.27 3.21 -19.41
C GLU A 123 -22.55 2.14 -20.47
N ALA A 124 -21.69 1.12 -20.59
CA ALA A 124 -21.90 -0.02 -21.46
C ALA A 124 -22.99 -1.00 -20.96
N GLY A 125 -23.65 -0.69 -19.84
CA GLY A 125 -24.71 -1.53 -19.24
C GLY A 125 -24.17 -2.63 -18.31
N GLY A 126 -22.90 -2.57 -17.93
CA GLY A 126 -22.28 -3.45 -16.95
C GLY A 126 -22.96 -3.36 -15.59
N LYS A 127 -22.92 -4.49 -14.85
CA LYS A 127 -23.46 -4.57 -13.48
C LYS A 127 -22.44 -5.30 -12.62
N THR A 128 -22.45 -5.13 -11.33
CA THR A 128 -21.58 -5.88 -10.41
C THR A 128 -20.07 -5.81 -10.77
N PRO A 129 -19.48 -4.60 -10.94
CA PRO A 129 -18.09 -4.44 -11.37
C PRO A 129 -17.11 -5.00 -10.35
N ARG A 130 -16.11 -5.73 -10.84
CA ARG A 130 -14.99 -6.25 -10.03
C ARG A 130 -13.67 -5.76 -10.61
N LEU A 131 -12.79 -5.25 -9.77
CA LEU A 131 -11.46 -4.81 -10.16
C LEU A 131 -10.46 -5.96 -10.03
N LEU A 132 -9.68 -6.22 -11.07
CA LEU A 132 -8.57 -7.16 -11.05
C LEU A 132 -7.26 -6.39 -11.18
N LEU A 133 -6.42 -6.47 -10.16
CA LEU A 133 -5.09 -5.86 -10.13
C LEU A 133 -4.04 -6.95 -10.37
N ALA A 134 -3.14 -6.72 -11.32
CA ALA A 134 -2.13 -7.68 -11.72
C ALA A 134 -0.83 -6.97 -12.12
N ASP A 135 0.31 -7.61 -11.92
CA ASP A 135 1.57 -7.08 -12.43
C ASP A 135 1.73 -7.33 -13.95
N GLU A 136 2.61 -6.56 -14.59
CA GLU A 136 2.91 -6.65 -16.03
C GLU A 136 3.63 -7.95 -16.41
N THR A 137 4.18 -8.67 -15.45
CA THR A 137 4.96 -9.89 -15.68
C THR A 137 4.11 -11.14 -15.46
N HIS A 138 3.99 -11.61 -14.22
CA HIS A 138 3.27 -12.83 -13.87
C HIS A 138 1.76 -12.71 -14.11
N GLY A 139 1.13 -11.68 -13.54
CA GLY A 139 -0.31 -11.53 -13.60
C GLY A 139 -0.84 -11.32 -15.02
N ALA A 140 -0.16 -10.48 -15.81
CA ALA A 140 -0.51 -10.28 -17.22
C ALA A 140 -0.38 -11.58 -18.04
N GLN A 141 0.68 -12.38 -17.80
CA GLN A 141 0.86 -13.67 -18.47
C GLN A 141 -0.24 -14.67 -18.10
N VAL A 142 -0.63 -14.75 -16.84
CA VAL A 142 -1.73 -15.61 -16.38
C VAL A 142 -3.03 -15.22 -17.08
N ILE A 143 -3.36 -13.94 -17.15
CA ILE A 143 -4.55 -13.42 -17.85
C ILE A 143 -4.49 -13.77 -19.34
N GLU A 144 -3.35 -13.63 -20.00
CA GLU A 144 -3.15 -13.98 -21.41
C GLU A 144 -3.35 -15.49 -21.66
N MET A 145 -2.79 -16.33 -20.79
CA MET A 145 -2.96 -17.78 -20.88
C MET A 145 -4.41 -18.20 -20.68
N MET A 146 -5.13 -17.60 -19.74
CA MET A 146 -6.57 -17.81 -19.54
C MET A 146 -7.38 -17.42 -20.79
N ALA A 147 -7.01 -16.32 -21.46
CA ALA A 147 -7.70 -15.88 -22.69
C ALA A 147 -7.42 -16.78 -23.89
N ARG A 148 -6.18 -17.31 -24.01
CA ARG A 148 -5.78 -18.15 -25.15
C ARG A 148 -6.24 -19.60 -25.02
N PHE A 149 -6.16 -20.17 -23.84
CA PHE A 149 -6.34 -21.62 -23.62
C PHE A 149 -7.56 -21.96 -22.75
N GLY A 150 -8.17 -20.97 -22.12
CA GLY A 150 -9.33 -21.13 -21.26
C GLY A 150 -10.53 -20.32 -21.73
N SER A 151 -11.40 -19.97 -20.79
CA SER A 151 -12.61 -19.16 -21.03
C SER A 151 -12.42 -17.66 -20.80
N GLY A 152 -11.19 -17.19 -20.64
CA GLY A 152 -10.87 -15.79 -20.37
C GLY A 152 -11.34 -15.28 -19.01
N LEU A 153 -11.28 -13.97 -18.83
CA LEU A 153 -11.80 -13.31 -17.65
C LEU A 153 -13.34 -13.29 -17.65
N PRO A 154 -13.97 -13.36 -16.46
CA PRO A 154 -15.40 -13.06 -16.33
C PRO A 154 -15.71 -11.65 -16.87
N ALA A 155 -16.89 -11.49 -17.51
CA ALA A 155 -17.27 -10.23 -18.16
C ALA A 155 -17.43 -9.03 -17.20
N ASP A 156 -17.60 -9.29 -15.93
CA ASP A 156 -17.69 -8.27 -14.85
C ASP A 156 -16.33 -7.96 -14.20
N MET A 157 -15.25 -8.57 -14.68
CA MET A 157 -13.89 -8.36 -14.17
C MET A 157 -13.16 -7.34 -15.04
N LEU A 158 -12.82 -6.20 -14.45
CA LEU A 158 -12.10 -5.12 -15.10
C LEU A 158 -10.61 -5.25 -14.75
N PRO A 159 -9.77 -5.71 -15.67
CA PRO A 159 -8.34 -5.88 -15.40
C PRO A 159 -7.59 -4.54 -15.49
N MET A 160 -6.72 -4.31 -14.53
CA MET A 160 -5.75 -3.22 -14.52
C MET A 160 -4.37 -3.80 -14.24
N THR A 161 -3.47 -3.66 -15.21
CA THR A 161 -2.07 -4.05 -15.03
C THR A 161 -1.23 -2.89 -14.53
N MET A 162 -0.23 -3.19 -13.71
CA MET A 162 0.70 -2.23 -13.15
C MET A 162 2.10 -2.83 -13.08
N HIS A 163 3.12 -1.98 -12.99
CA HIS A 163 4.51 -2.43 -12.91
C HIS A 163 4.73 -3.44 -11.77
N SER A 164 4.16 -3.15 -10.60
CA SER A 164 4.16 -4.09 -9.46
C SER A 164 2.89 -3.90 -8.63
N VAL A 165 2.29 -5.00 -8.21
CA VAL A 165 1.15 -4.98 -7.28
C VAL A 165 1.54 -4.56 -5.86
N GLY A 166 2.82 -4.45 -5.55
CA GLY A 166 3.31 -3.91 -4.27
C GLY A 166 2.85 -2.49 -3.95
N ARG A 167 2.42 -1.71 -4.98
CA ARG A 167 1.78 -0.40 -4.77
C ARG A 167 0.35 -0.51 -4.25
N VAL A 168 -0.26 -1.69 -4.28
CA VAL A 168 -1.64 -1.88 -3.82
C VAL A 168 -1.70 -1.71 -2.30
N GLY A 169 -2.01 -0.51 -1.86
CA GLY A 169 -2.25 -0.17 -0.47
C GLY A 169 -3.73 -0.27 -0.10
N HIS A 170 -4.01 -0.21 1.19
CA HIS A 170 -5.38 -0.12 1.71
C HIS A 170 -6.13 1.11 1.17
N ASP A 171 -5.41 2.19 0.83
CA ASP A 171 -5.93 3.39 0.18
C ASP A 171 -6.60 3.08 -1.17
N LEU A 172 -5.93 2.31 -2.03
CA LEU A 172 -6.47 1.89 -3.32
C LEU A 172 -7.63 0.90 -3.15
N LEU A 173 -7.50 -0.06 -2.23
CA LEU A 173 -8.52 -1.07 -1.97
C LEU A 173 -9.85 -0.44 -1.52
N VAL A 174 -9.83 0.44 -0.51
CA VAL A 174 -11.06 1.08 -0.03
C VAL A 174 -11.59 2.12 -1.01
N THR A 175 -10.72 2.79 -1.77
CA THR A 175 -11.13 3.71 -2.83
C THR A 175 -11.91 3.00 -3.92
N ALA A 176 -11.44 1.85 -4.40
CA ALA A 176 -12.13 1.07 -5.41
C ALA A 176 -13.56 0.71 -4.95
N VAL A 177 -13.72 0.30 -3.69
CA VAL A 177 -15.06 0.00 -3.13
C VAL A 177 -15.91 1.27 -3.02
N ALA A 178 -15.34 2.38 -2.58
CA ALA A 178 -16.06 3.66 -2.49
C ALA A 178 -16.50 4.18 -3.86
N GLN A 179 -15.71 3.95 -4.90
CA GLN A 179 -16.09 4.26 -6.28
C GLN A 179 -17.26 3.40 -6.77
N GLY A 180 -17.41 2.17 -6.29
CA GLY A 180 -18.52 1.30 -6.65
C GLY A 180 -18.13 -0.11 -7.10
N TYR A 181 -16.86 -0.48 -7.04
CA TYR A 181 -16.47 -1.87 -7.26
C TYR A 181 -16.98 -2.76 -6.13
N GLU A 182 -17.57 -3.89 -6.48
CA GLU A 182 -18.08 -4.84 -5.50
C GLU A 182 -16.98 -5.69 -4.87
N GLN A 183 -15.96 -6.03 -5.65
CA GLN A 183 -14.82 -6.84 -5.26
C GLN A 183 -13.53 -6.30 -5.87
N VAL A 184 -12.44 -6.38 -5.12
CA VAL A 184 -11.08 -6.16 -5.63
C VAL A 184 -10.30 -7.44 -5.50
N VAL A 185 -9.73 -7.90 -6.59
CA VAL A 185 -8.89 -9.09 -6.67
C VAL A 185 -7.47 -8.67 -7.00
N VAL A 186 -6.49 -9.21 -6.31
CA VAL A 186 -5.07 -9.00 -6.58
C VAL A 186 -4.44 -10.33 -6.93
N ILE A 187 -3.83 -10.44 -8.12
CA ILE A 187 -3.01 -11.60 -8.51
C ILE A 187 -1.55 -11.25 -8.22
N ILE A 188 -0.90 -12.11 -7.44
CA ILE A 188 0.52 -11.99 -7.10
C ILE A 188 1.32 -13.15 -7.69
N ASN A 189 2.62 -12.96 -7.78
CA ASN A 189 3.53 -14.03 -8.17
C ASN A 189 3.86 -14.91 -6.93
N PRO A 190 3.51 -16.22 -6.93
CA PRO A 190 3.78 -17.12 -5.80
C PRO A 190 5.26 -17.23 -5.41
N ALA A 191 6.18 -16.89 -6.32
CA ALA A 191 7.61 -16.90 -6.04
C ALA A 191 8.08 -15.69 -5.20
N LYS A 192 7.23 -14.66 -5.03
CA LYS A 192 7.55 -13.44 -4.29
C LYS A 192 6.84 -13.41 -2.93
N THR A 193 7.42 -14.07 -1.93
CA THR A 193 6.81 -14.22 -0.60
C THR A 193 6.67 -12.92 0.19
N ASP A 194 7.56 -11.94 -0.02
CA ASP A 194 7.49 -10.60 0.55
C ASP A 194 6.29 -9.83 0.00
N GLU A 195 5.95 -9.98 -1.28
CA GLU A 195 4.77 -9.41 -1.91
C GLU A 195 3.48 -9.94 -1.26
N THR A 196 3.41 -11.26 -1.04
CA THR A 196 2.28 -11.91 -0.32
C THR A 196 2.07 -11.32 1.07
N THR A 197 3.15 -11.18 1.84
CA THR A 197 3.11 -10.64 3.21
C THR A 197 2.63 -9.20 3.21
N HIS A 198 3.18 -8.36 2.33
CA HIS A 198 2.82 -6.95 2.20
C HIS A 198 1.34 -6.78 1.83
N ILE A 199 0.87 -7.45 0.78
CA ILE A 199 -0.52 -7.30 0.31
C ILE A 199 -1.51 -7.83 1.35
N ASN A 200 -1.22 -8.95 2.02
CA ASN A 200 -2.07 -9.43 3.10
C ASN A 200 -2.22 -8.43 4.24
N ALA A 201 -1.15 -7.73 4.63
CA ALA A 201 -1.23 -6.68 5.64
C ALA A 201 -2.12 -5.51 5.17
N GLN A 202 -2.02 -5.09 3.91
CA GLN A 202 -2.87 -4.04 3.33
C GLN A 202 -4.34 -4.47 3.25
N ILE A 203 -4.60 -5.71 2.86
CA ILE A 203 -5.96 -6.29 2.85
C ILE A 203 -6.53 -6.37 4.27
N ALA A 204 -5.75 -6.79 5.26
CA ALA A 204 -6.19 -6.86 6.65
C ALA A 204 -6.61 -5.48 7.18
N LEU A 205 -5.83 -4.44 6.88
CA LEU A 205 -6.15 -3.06 7.24
C LEU A 205 -7.41 -2.57 6.51
N ALA A 206 -7.52 -2.82 5.20
CA ALA A 206 -8.71 -2.47 4.43
C ALA A 206 -9.97 -3.16 4.96
N ARG A 207 -9.90 -4.46 5.30
CA ARG A 207 -11.01 -5.20 5.92
C ARG A 207 -11.42 -4.63 7.27
N ALA A 208 -10.46 -4.28 8.13
CA ALA A 208 -10.76 -3.66 9.42
C ALA A 208 -11.49 -2.33 9.25
N LEU A 209 -11.05 -1.49 8.31
CA LEU A 209 -11.72 -0.24 7.97
C LEU A 209 -13.13 -0.47 7.42
N MET A 210 -13.30 -1.43 6.50
CA MET A 210 -14.62 -1.78 5.94
C MET A 210 -15.57 -2.35 7.00
N LYS A 211 -15.06 -3.14 7.95
CA LYS A 211 -15.81 -3.64 9.08
C LYS A 211 -16.32 -2.49 9.95
N GLY A 212 -15.46 -1.50 10.23
CA GLY A 212 -15.83 -0.33 11.01
C GLY A 212 -16.97 0.48 10.39
N VAL A 213 -17.13 0.47 9.08
CA VAL A 213 -18.23 1.16 8.37
C VAL A 213 -19.40 0.24 7.98
N GLY A 214 -19.45 -0.98 8.54
CA GLY A 214 -20.56 -1.91 8.30
C GLY A 214 -20.62 -2.48 6.87
N ALA A 215 -19.53 -2.39 6.13
CA ALA A 215 -19.40 -2.86 4.74
C ALA A 215 -18.47 -4.08 4.61
N ASP A 216 -18.26 -4.82 5.70
CA ASP A 216 -17.40 -6.00 5.72
C ASP A 216 -18.01 -7.16 4.95
N ASP A 217 -17.15 -7.83 4.18
CA ASP A 217 -17.43 -9.09 3.52
C ASP A 217 -16.07 -9.75 3.18
N GLU A 218 -15.88 -11.00 3.58
CA GLU A 218 -14.60 -11.71 3.39
C GLU A 218 -14.23 -11.85 1.90
N ALA A 219 -15.22 -11.93 1.03
CA ALA A 219 -15.01 -12.03 -0.41
C ALA A 219 -14.70 -10.68 -1.08
N ARG A 220 -14.76 -9.56 -0.35
CA ARG A 220 -14.58 -8.23 -0.95
C ARG A 220 -13.14 -7.99 -1.44
N PHE A 221 -12.16 -8.45 -0.71
CA PHE A 221 -10.76 -8.37 -1.09
C PHE A 221 -10.19 -9.78 -1.19
N LEU A 222 -9.85 -10.20 -2.41
CA LEU A 222 -9.32 -11.52 -2.70
C LEU A 222 -7.87 -11.40 -3.15
N LEU A 223 -6.98 -12.15 -2.49
CA LEU A 223 -5.61 -12.35 -2.94
C LEU A 223 -5.52 -13.72 -3.62
N ILE A 224 -5.02 -13.76 -4.85
CA ILE A 224 -4.74 -14.97 -5.60
C ILE A 224 -3.23 -15.16 -5.70
N ASP A 225 -2.73 -16.13 -4.96
CA ASP A 225 -1.33 -16.56 -4.93
C ASP A 225 -1.24 -17.91 -5.66
N GLU A 226 -1.38 -17.86 -6.99
CA GLU A 226 -1.44 -19.06 -7.83
C GLU A 226 -0.84 -18.77 -9.22
N ALA A 227 -0.09 -19.73 -9.76
CA ALA A 227 0.52 -19.64 -11.08
C ALA A 227 -0.24 -20.41 -12.16
N ASP A 228 -1.08 -21.36 -11.77
CA ASP A 228 -1.88 -22.18 -12.71
C ASP A 228 -3.09 -21.37 -13.20
N PRO A 229 -3.19 -21.05 -14.51
CA PRO A 229 -4.28 -20.26 -15.05
C PRO A 229 -5.66 -20.85 -14.83
N ASP A 230 -5.79 -22.18 -14.81
CA ASP A 230 -7.07 -22.86 -14.61
C ASP A 230 -7.56 -22.68 -13.17
N LYS A 231 -6.66 -22.79 -12.20
CA LYS A 231 -6.98 -22.54 -10.78
C LYS A 231 -7.27 -21.06 -10.51
N VAL A 232 -6.54 -20.14 -11.15
CA VAL A 232 -6.85 -18.70 -11.10
C VAL A 232 -8.25 -18.46 -11.67
N ALA A 233 -8.57 -19.05 -12.81
CA ALA A 233 -9.90 -18.95 -13.42
C ALA A 233 -11.02 -19.49 -12.51
N GLU A 234 -10.78 -20.59 -11.79
CA GLU A 234 -11.71 -21.14 -10.81
C GLU A 234 -11.93 -20.17 -9.64
N GLN A 235 -10.86 -19.62 -9.07
CA GLN A 235 -10.95 -18.65 -7.97
C GLN A 235 -11.66 -17.36 -8.39
N LEU A 236 -11.42 -16.85 -9.60
CA LEU A 236 -12.10 -15.66 -10.14
C LEU A 236 -13.61 -15.88 -10.36
N ARG A 237 -14.04 -17.12 -10.56
CA ARG A 237 -15.47 -17.49 -10.66
C ARG A 237 -16.09 -17.91 -9.32
N GLY A 238 -15.28 -17.98 -8.28
CA GLY A 238 -15.66 -18.39 -6.93
C GLY A 238 -16.48 -17.36 -6.15
N ALA A 239 -16.23 -17.27 -4.85
CA ALA A 239 -17.01 -16.47 -3.94
C ALA A 239 -17.05 -14.98 -4.30
N ARG A 240 -18.26 -14.40 -4.22
CA ARG A 240 -18.52 -12.98 -4.41
C ARG A 240 -19.08 -12.36 -3.14
N PRO A 241 -18.87 -11.05 -2.91
CA PRO A 241 -19.51 -10.36 -1.82
C PRO A 241 -21.02 -10.50 -1.86
N LYS A 242 -21.63 -10.77 -0.72
CA LYS A 242 -23.08 -10.95 -0.61
C LYS A 242 -23.84 -9.62 -0.63
N LYS A 243 -23.17 -8.55 -0.19
CA LYS A 243 -23.75 -7.23 -0.08
C LYS A 243 -22.71 -6.18 -0.47
N SER A 244 -23.07 -5.31 -1.40
CA SER A 244 -22.26 -4.16 -1.78
C SER A 244 -22.70 -2.92 -1.01
N PRO A 245 -21.76 -2.12 -0.49
CA PRO A 245 -22.09 -0.83 0.07
C PRO A 245 -22.60 0.11 -1.02
N LYS A 246 -23.38 1.11 -0.64
CA LYS A 246 -23.77 2.16 -1.57
C LYS A 246 -22.52 2.96 -1.97
N PRO A 247 -22.24 3.12 -3.27
CA PRO A 247 -21.11 3.91 -3.71
C PRO A 247 -21.13 5.34 -3.17
N ALA A 248 -19.96 5.86 -2.89
CA ALA A 248 -19.71 7.23 -2.46
C ALA A 248 -18.50 7.78 -3.23
N PRO A 249 -18.63 8.01 -4.55
CA PRO A 249 -17.52 8.39 -5.41
C PRO A 249 -16.97 9.76 -5.02
N PHE A 250 -15.65 9.90 -5.13
CA PHE A 250 -14.91 11.13 -4.86
C PHE A 250 -13.66 11.18 -5.74
N SER A 251 -13.05 12.36 -5.87
CA SER A 251 -11.75 12.47 -6.56
C SER A 251 -10.61 12.07 -5.62
N PRO A 252 -9.89 10.97 -5.90
CA PRO A 252 -8.84 10.45 -5.02
C PRO A 252 -7.53 11.23 -5.21
N ILE A 253 -7.50 12.48 -4.74
CA ILE A 253 -6.36 13.39 -4.81
C ILE A 253 -5.84 13.64 -3.39
N GLY A 254 -4.52 13.61 -3.21
CA GLY A 254 -3.85 13.89 -1.95
C GLY A 254 -3.05 12.72 -1.39
N SER A 255 -2.76 12.74 -0.09
CA SER A 255 -2.02 11.67 0.57
C SER A 255 -2.84 10.38 0.68
N PRO A 256 -2.20 9.19 0.71
CA PRO A 256 -2.89 7.91 0.89
C PRO A 256 -3.83 7.90 2.10
N ARG A 257 -3.39 8.51 3.21
CA ARG A 257 -4.21 8.67 4.41
C ARG A 257 -5.46 9.55 4.17
N GLY A 258 -5.28 10.68 3.50
CA GLY A 258 -6.39 11.60 3.18
C GLY A 258 -7.43 10.93 2.27
N ILE A 259 -6.95 10.23 1.24
CA ILE A 259 -7.78 9.47 0.30
C ILE A 259 -8.57 8.38 1.04
N THR A 260 -7.90 7.58 1.88
CA THR A 260 -8.57 6.55 2.70
C THR A 260 -9.67 7.14 3.60
N ARG A 261 -9.41 8.27 4.25
CA ARG A 261 -10.40 8.93 5.12
C ARG A 261 -11.61 9.43 4.35
N LEU A 262 -11.41 9.99 3.16
CA LEU A 262 -12.52 10.40 2.30
C LEU A 262 -13.37 9.20 1.88
N ALA A 263 -12.75 8.10 1.46
CA ALA A 263 -13.44 6.87 1.09
C ALA A 263 -14.27 6.32 2.26
N ILE A 264 -13.65 6.19 3.43
CA ILE A 264 -14.31 5.64 4.63
C ILE A 264 -15.44 6.55 5.12
N ARG A 265 -15.24 7.88 5.14
CA ARG A 265 -16.31 8.83 5.50
C ARG A 265 -17.51 8.75 4.54
N GLY A 266 -17.22 8.67 3.23
CA GLY A 266 -18.28 8.52 2.23
C GLY A 266 -19.08 7.23 2.44
N LEU A 267 -18.38 6.11 2.64
CA LEU A 267 -19.01 4.83 2.91
C LEU A 267 -19.78 4.83 4.23
N ALA A 268 -19.25 5.40 5.32
CA ALA A 268 -19.89 5.52 6.60
C ALA A 268 -21.20 6.33 6.51
N GLY A 269 -21.17 7.48 5.84
CA GLY A 269 -22.38 8.31 5.61
C GLY A 269 -23.46 7.56 4.84
N SER A 270 -23.07 6.68 3.90
CA SER A 270 -24.00 5.85 3.15
C SER A 270 -24.61 4.69 3.95
N GLN A 271 -23.95 4.25 5.04
CA GLN A 271 -24.34 3.11 5.88
C GLN A 271 -24.97 3.52 7.21
N ASN A 272 -25.04 4.81 7.51
CA ASN A 272 -25.57 5.35 8.77
C ASN A 272 -24.83 4.79 10.01
N VAL A 273 -23.50 4.74 9.95
CA VAL A 273 -22.62 4.24 11.01
C VAL A 273 -22.43 5.33 12.08
N GLY A 274 -22.53 4.95 13.35
CA GLY A 274 -22.30 5.85 14.49
C GLY A 274 -20.80 6.20 14.70
N ASP A 275 -20.52 6.99 15.74
CA ASP A 275 -19.19 7.52 16.08
C ASP A 275 -18.28 6.51 16.82
N ALA A 276 -18.54 5.21 16.71
CA ALA A 276 -17.74 4.19 17.37
C ALA A 276 -16.33 4.10 16.81
N ALA A 277 -15.34 3.93 17.70
CA ALA A 277 -13.95 3.70 17.27
C ALA A 277 -13.82 2.38 16.49
N ILE A 278 -13.11 2.42 15.38
CA ILE A 278 -12.83 1.24 14.54
C ILE A 278 -11.59 0.52 15.11
N PRO A 279 -11.70 -0.74 15.56
CA PRO A 279 -10.54 -1.54 15.92
C PRO A 279 -9.66 -1.80 14.68
N LEU A 280 -8.40 -1.45 14.77
CA LEU A 280 -7.44 -1.59 13.66
C LEU A 280 -6.33 -2.58 14.05
N PRO A 281 -5.69 -3.24 13.08
CA PRO A 281 -4.53 -4.08 13.34
C PRO A 281 -3.35 -3.25 13.85
N ASP A 282 -2.45 -3.91 14.58
CA ASP A 282 -1.22 -3.28 15.08
C ASP A 282 -0.41 -2.66 13.94
N GLY A 283 0.22 -1.54 14.21
CA GLY A 283 0.99 -0.79 13.21
C GLY A 283 0.14 -0.01 12.19
N ALA A 284 -1.19 0.04 12.33
CA ALA A 284 -2.04 0.87 11.46
C ALA A 284 -1.61 2.35 11.52
N PRO A 285 -1.68 3.09 10.39
CA PRO A 285 -1.34 4.51 10.37
C PRO A 285 -2.46 5.43 10.91
N TYR A 286 -3.45 4.87 11.58
CA TYR A 286 -4.60 5.53 12.17
C TYR A 286 -4.71 5.18 13.63
N GLY A 287 -5.19 6.08 14.45
CA GLY A 287 -5.38 5.84 15.87
C GLY A 287 -5.38 7.14 16.68
N ARG A 288 -5.41 7.01 17.98
CA ARG A 288 -5.40 8.13 18.91
C ARG A 288 -4.13 8.12 19.75
N VAL A 289 -3.86 9.25 20.37
CA VAL A 289 -2.87 9.39 21.44
C VAL A 289 -3.63 9.36 22.76
N GLU A 290 -3.25 8.44 23.63
CA GLU A 290 -3.73 8.41 25.02
C GLU A 290 -2.74 9.16 25.89
N ILE A 291 -3.26 10.05 26.72
CA ILE A 291 -2.45 10.90 27.61
C ILE A 291 -2.83 10.53 29.04
N ASP A 292 -1.83 10.17 29.82
CA ASP A 292 -2.00 10.05 31.27
C ASP A 292 -2.17 11.45 31.88
N THR A 293 -3.42 11.81 32.16
CA THR A 293 -3.78 13.14 32.65
C THR A 293 -3.32 13.38 34.07
N ASP A 294 -3.06 12.34 34.85
CA ASP A 294 -2.65 12.46 36.26
C ASP A 294 -1.15 12.81 36.36
N ASN A 295 -0.36 12.31 35.42
CA ASN A 295 1.08 12.53 35.36
C ASN A 295 1.50 13.62 34.38
N CYS A 296 0.67 14.01 33.42
CA CYS A 296 1.00 14.97 32.39
C CYS A 296 1.19 16.38 32.95
N THR A 297 2.40 16.93 32.83
CA THR A 297 2.73 18.30 33.28
C THR A 297 2.44 19.39 32.27
N ILE A 298 1.88 19.04 31.11
CA ILE A 298 1.59 19.97 30.00
C ILE A 298 2.86 20.75 29.58
N CYS A 299 3.99 20.07 29.51
CA CYS A 299 5.26 20.67 29.10
C CYS A 299 5.36 20.99 27.60
N LEU A 300 4.38 20.54 26.78
CA LEU A 300 4.24 20.77 25.35
C LEU A 300 5.39 20.22 24.48
N SER A 301 6.30 19.42 25.02
CA SER A 301 7.37 18.79 24.24
C SER A 301 6.82 17.91 23.10
N CYS A 302 5.75 17.16 23.33
CA CYS A 302 5.09 16.35 22.32
C CYS A 302 4.40 17.19 21.22
N VAL A 303 3.96 18.41 21.54
CA VAL A 303 3.44 19.38 20.56
C VAL A 303 4.54 19.85 19.63
N SER A 304 5.67 20.29 20.21
CA SER A 304 6.84 20.79 19.45
C SER A 304 7.47 19.71 18.58
N ALA A 305 7.43 18.45 19.03
CA ALA A 305 8.01 17.32 18.32
C ALA A 305 7.08 16.76 17.22
N CYS A 306 5.79 17.05 17.23
CA CYS A 306 4.84 16.46 16.29
C CYS A 306 5.05 16.97 14.86
N PRO A 307 5.51 16.12 13.90
CA PRO A 307 5.83 16.58 12.53
C PRO A 307 4.58 16.98 11.75
N ALA A 308 3.43 16.40 12.08
CA ALA A 308 2.17 16.63 11.40
C ALA A 308 1.24 17.63 12.11
N GLY A 309 1.68 18.23 13.23
CA GLY A 309 0.86 19.15 14.00
C GLY A 309 -0.44 18.54 14.55
N ALA A 310 -0.44 17.21 14.77
CA ALA A 310 -1.59 16.50 15.30
C ALA A 310 -1.83 16.79 16.79
N LEU A 311 -0.79 17.09 17.54
CA LEU A 311 -0.86 17.58 18.91
C LEU A 311 -0.68 19.08 18.90
N GLN A 312 -1.53 19.78 19.62
CA GLN A 312 -1.54 21.25 19.71
C GLN A 312 -1.77 21.67 21.15
N ASP A 313 -1.29 22.83 21.51
CA ASP A 313 -1.64 23.51 22.76
C ASP A 313 -3.01 24.18 22.62
N ASN A 314 -3.68 24.34 23.74
CA ASN A 314 -4.88 25.16 23.82
C ASN A 314 -4.49 26.53 24.40
N PRO A 315 -4.54 27.63 23.62
CA PRO A 315 -4.15 28.97 24.12
C PRO A 315 -5.08 29.49 25.23
N ASP A 316 -6.28 28.97 25.33
CA ASP A 316 -7.30 29.46 26.27
C ASP A 316 -7.35 28.65 27.57
N ALA A 317 -6.71 27.48 27.61
CA ALA A 317 -6.73 26.58 28.77
C ALA A 317 -5.51 25.66 28.81
N PRO A 318 -5.04 25.21 29.98
CA PRO A 318 -3.92 24.25 30.09
C PRO A 318 -4.36 22.85 29.64
N GLN A 319 -4.49 22.65 28.34
CA GLN A 319 -4.97 21.42 27.72
C GLN A 319 -4.19 21.10 26.46
N LEU A 320 -3.99 19.82 26.20
CA LEU A 320 -3.52 19.32 24.89
C LEU A 320 -4.72 19.05 23.99
N LEU A 321 -4.65 19.55 22.76
CA LEU A 321 -5.61 19.26 21.71
C LEU A 321 -5.03 18.18 20.80
N PHE A 322 -5.84 17.22 20.41
CA PHE A 322 -5.44 16.15 19.49
C PHE A 322 -6.31 16.13 18.24
N ARG A 323 -5.66 16.18 17.10
CA ARG A 323 -6.29 16.05 15.79
C ARG A 323 -5.97 14.68 15.19
N GLU A 324 -6.90 13.74 15.31
CA GLU A 324 -6.74 12.38 14.78
C GLU A 324 -6.47 12.39 13.27
N ASP A 325 -7.11 13.29 12.53
CA ASP A 325 -6.96 13.40 11.08
C ASP A 325 -5.56 13.81 10.62
N ALA A 326 -4.77 14.44 11.46
CA ALA A 326 -3.38 14.79 11.19
C ALA A 326 -2.37 13.76 11.73
N CYS A 327 -2.76 12.91 12.67
CA CYS A 327 -1.83 11.98 13.34
C CYS A 327 -1.35 10.87 12.41
N LEU A 328 -0.03 10.74 12.23
CA LEU A 328 0.61 9.74 11.38
C LEU A 328 0.94 8.42 12.11
N GLN A 329 0.66 8.35 13.40
CA GLN A 329 1.06 7.22 14.26
C GLN A 329 2.57 6.93 14.14
N CYS A 330 3.40 7.98 14.18
CA CYS A 330 4.85 7.87 14.06
C CYS A 330 5.56 7.56 15.39
N GLY A 331 4.92 7.82 16.55
CA GLY A 331 5.48 7.52 17.86
C GLY A 331 6.41 8.60 18.45
N ILE A 332 6.80 9.64 17.69
CA ILE A 332 7.75 10.68 18.17
C ILE A 332 7.25 11.34 19.44
N CYS A 333 5.96 11.61 19.60
CA CYS A 333 5.39 12.21 20.80
C CYS A 333 5.59 11.32 22.06
N VAL A 334 5.57 10.01 21.90
CA VAL A 334 5.85 9.05 22.98
C VAL A 334 7.33 9.11 23.36
N SER A 335 8.22 9.03 22.35
CA SER A 335 9.67 9.07 22.56
C SER A 335 10.17 10.42 23.14
N THR A 336 9.38 11.48 22.96
CA THR A 336 9.71 12.84 23.46
C THR A 336 9.27 13.04 24.91
N CYS A 337 8.32 12.22 25.41
CA CYS A 337 7.76 12.42 26.73
C CYS A 337 8.76 12.03 27.82
N LEU A 338 9.19 13.01 28.61
CA LEU A 338 10.16 12.79 29.68
C LEU A 338 9.62 11.89 30.81
N LEU A 339 8.32 11.91 31.04
CA LEU A 339 7.66 11.06 32.03
C LEU A 339 7.61 9.60 31.61
N TYR A 340 7.41 9.35 30.33
CA TYR A 340 7.40 7.99 29.76
C TYR A 340 8.80 7.38 29.70
N THR A 341 9.82 8.20 29.43
CA THR A 341 11.22 7.73 29.33
C THR A 341 11.89 7.55 30.66
N SER A 342 11.45 8.24 31.73
CA SER A 342 12.01 8.10 33.09
C SER A 342 11.61 6.75 33.74
N ASP A 343 10.40 6.26 33.53
CA ASP A 343 9.95 5.00 34.11
C ASP A 343 10.69 3.78 33.53
N ALA A 344 11.10 3.85 32.24
CA ALA A 344 11.90 2.81 31.63
C ALA A 344 13.35 2.73 32.17
N ALA A 345 13.86 3.78 32.77
CA ALA A 345 15.19 3.80 33.38
C ALA A 345 15.22 3.23 34.83
N ASP A 346 14.11 3.32 35.54
CA ASP A 346 14.01 2.84 36.94
C ASP A 346 13.76 1.29 36.99
N GLU A 347 13.09 0.71 36.01
CA GLU A 347 12.88 -0.77 35.97
C GLU A 347 14.17 -1.54 35.65
N SER A 348 15.21 -0.92 35.12
CA SER A 348 16.50 -1.58 34.85
C SER A 348 17.45 -1.62 36.04
N SER A 349 17.03 -1.07 37.20
CA SER A 349 17.86 -0.94 38.40
C SER A 349 17.40 -1.81 39.59
N SER A 350 16.50 -2.80 39.37
CA SER A 350 16.04 -3.74 40.42
C SER A 350 16.35 -5.19 40.10
#